data_6fc418f5d0daf32638f4a83b84971a53
#
_entry.id   6fc418f5d0daf32638f4a83b84971a53
#
_cell.length_a   1.000
_cell.length_b   1.000
_cell.length_c   1.000
_cell.angle_alpha   90.00
_cell.angle_beta   90.00
_cell.angle_gamma   90.00
#
_symmetry.space_group_name_H-M   'P 1'
#
loop_
_entity.id
_entity.type
_entity.pdbx_description
1 polymer ?
#
loop_
_entity_poly.entity_id
_entity_poly.type
_entity_poly.pdbx_seq_one_letter_code
_entity_poly.pdbx_strand_id
1 'polypeptide(L)'
;MSPIELNKRQEDILLIVKENGPITGEQIAERLHLTRSTLRPDLAILTMSGFLDARPRVGYFYSGKKTGQAVSDSMMNMKVRDFQSIPIVVAEDMTVYDAICQMFLEDVGTLFVVDKNSYLTGVLSRKDLLRTSLGQQDLNKIPVHIIMTRMPNITFCYKHDSLIHAAKKLIDKQIDALPIVKQHPDGYEVIGRLTKTNITRAFLSLAENHDL
;
A
#
# COMPACT_ATOMS: atom_id res chain seq x y z
N MET A 1 11.20 -12.19 -12.51
CA MET A 1 12.65 -12.50 -12.43
C MET A 1 12.91 -13.01 -11.01
N SER A 2 13.50 -14.18 -10.86
CA SER A 2 13.91 -14.68 -9.54
C SER A 2 14.91 -13.72 -8.91
N PRO A 3 14.88 -13.48 -7.59
CA PRO A 3 15.90 -12.68 -6.93
C PRO A 3 17.26 -13.30 -7.23
N ILE A 4 18.24 -12.46 -7.57
CA ILE A 4 19.62 -12.92 -7.78
C ILE A 4 20.13 -13.36 -6.43
N GLU A 5 20.20 -14.68 -6.19
CA GLU A 5 20.84 -15.23 -5.00
C GLU A 5 22.35 -15.01 -5.14
N LEU A 6 22.90 -14.19 -4.27
CA LEU A 6 24.34 -13.98 -4.18
C LEU A 6 24.99 -15.19 -3.52
N ASN A 7 26.13 -15.61 -4.05
CA ASN A 7 26.92 -16.61 -3.37
C ASN A 7 27.73 -15.97 -2.22
N LYS A 8 28.22 -16.81 -1.27
CA LYS A 8 28.93 -16.33 -0.08
C LYS A 8 30.11 -15.39 -0.40
N ARG A 9 30.86 -15.65 -1.46
CA ARG A 9 31.99 -14.81 -1.88
C ARG A 9 31.52 -13.44 -2.38
N GLN A 10 30.40 -13.36 -3.07
CA GLN A 10 29.80 -12.10 -3.51
C GLN A 10 29.27 -11.28 -2.32
N GLU A 11 28.72 -11.93 -1.31
CA GLU A 11 28.31 -11.26 -0.06
C GLU A 11 29.53 -10.69 0.69
N ASP A 12 30.62 -11.47 0.80
CA ASP A 12 31.87 -11.02 1.43
C ASP A 12 32.46 -9.81 0.69
N ILE A 13 32.46 -9.81 -0.66
CA ILE A 13 32.91 -8.67 -1.49
C ILE A 13 32.04 -7.43 -1.17
N LEU A 14 30.72 -7.57 -1.12
CA LEU A 14 29.83 -6.46 -0.83
C LEU A 14 30.08 -5.88 0.56
N LEU A 15 30.29 -6.72 1.57
CA LEU A 15 30.59 -6.29 2.92
C LEU A 15 31.89 -5.46 2.96
N ILE A 16 32.95 -5.97 2.34
CA ILE A 16 34.25 -5.27 2.25
C ILE A 16 34.10 -3.90 1.59
N VAL A 17 33.39 -3.83 0.45
CA VAL A 17 33.20 -2.56 -0.28
C VAL A 17 32.31 -1.59 0.50
N LYS A 18 31.31 -2.09 1.22
CA LYS A 18 30.44 -1.27 2.06
C LYS A 18 31.17 -0.59 3.20
N GLU A 19 32.09 -1.33 3.84
CA GLU A 19 32.85 -0.83 4.99
C GLU A 19 34.04 0.05 4.61
N ASN A 20 34.63 -0.20 3.44
CA ASN A 20 35.93 0.37 3.08
C ASN A 20 35.93 1.10 1.72
N GLY A 21 34.77 1.29 1.08
CA GLY A 21 34.70 1.95 -0.22
C GLY A 21 35.05 3.44 -0.14
N PRO A 22 35.68 3.99 -1.19
CA PRO A 22 36.11 3.32 -2.44
C PRO A 22 37.33 2.44 -2.26
N ILE A 23 37.29 1.23 -2.85
CA ILE A 23 38.35 0.23 -2.71
C ILE A 23 38.68 -0.42 -4.07
N THR A 24 39.97 -0.67 -4.35
CA THR A 24 40.39 -1.30 -5.62
C THR A 24 40.18 -2.83 -5.63
N GLY A 25 40.09 -3.39 -6.84
CA GLY A 25 39.95 -4.84 -6.99
C GLY A 25 41.14 -5.63 -6.43
N GLU A 26 42.34 -5.04 -6.41
CA GLU A 26 43.52 -5.60 -5.75
C GLU A 26 43.37 -5.68 -4.25
N GLN A 27 42.91 -4.59 -3.62
CA GLN A 27 42.70 -4.53 -2.17
C GLN A 27 41.57 -5.46 -1.71
N ILE A 28 40.53 -5.64 -2.53
CA ILE A 28 39.47 -6.63 -2.25
C ILE A 28 40.04 -8.04 -2.30
N ALA A 29 40.86 -8.32 -3.32
CA ALA A 29 41.50 -9.63 -3.50
C ALA A 29 42.46 -9.97 -2.35
N GLU A 30 43.24 -9.02 -1.88
CA GLU A 30 44.15 -9.17 -0.73
C GLU A 30 43.39 -9.53 0.55
N ARG A 31 42.26 -8.84 0.83
CA ARG A 31 41.44 -9.13 2.03
C ARG A 31 40.74 -10.46 2.00
N LEU A 32 40.46 -10.98 0.82
CA LEU A 32 39.85 -12.30 0.64
C LEU A 32 40.88 -13.40 0.43
N HIS A 33 42.19 -13.08 0.47
CA HIS A 33 43.30 -14.00 0.17
C HIS A 33 43.13 -14.66 -1.21
N LEU A 34 42.67 -13.90 -2.21
CA LEU A 34 42.43 -14.35 -3.59
C LEU A 34 43.25 -13.49 -4.58
N THR A 35 43.26 -13.90 -5.84
CA THR A 35 43.83 -13.09 -6.90
C THR A 35 42.74 -12.20 -7.51
N ARG A 36 43.15 -11.04 -8.08
CA ARG A 36 42.23 -10.14 -8.79
C ARG A 36 41.52 -10.86 -9.96
N SER A 37 42.23 -11.75 -10.65
CA SER A 37 41.66 -12.55 -11.74
C SER A 37 40.51 -13.45 -11.27
N THR A 38 40.61 -14.02 -10.09
CA THR A 38 39.56 -14.86 -9.47
C THR A 38 38.32 -14.04 -9.11
N LEU A 39 38.47 -12.77 -8.71
CA LEU A 39 37.37 -11.91 -8.33
C LEU A 39 36.69 -11.20 -9.52
N ARG A 40 37.36 -11.14 -10.67
CA ARG A 40 36.87 -10.41 -11.84
C ARG A 40 35.43 -10.78 -12.28
N PRO A 41 35.06 -12.07 -12.33
CA PRO A 41 33.67 -12.47 -12.64
C PRO A 41 32.66 -11.99 -11.61
N ASP A 42 32.98 -12.11 -10.31
CA ASP A 42 32.07 -11.68 -9.24
C ASP A 42 31.90 -10.16 -9.22
N LEU A 43 32.99 -9.41 -9.36
CA LEU A 43 32.95 -7.96 -9.46
C LEU A 43 32.14 -7.50 -10.69
N ALA A 44 32.26 -8.19 -11.83
CA ALA A 44 31.46 -7.91 -13.02
C ALA A 44 29.97 -8.17 -12.76
N ILE A 45 29.61 -9.32 -12.17
CA ILE A 45 28.23 -9.66 -11.82
C ILE A 45 27.66 -8.61 -10.87
N LEU A 46 28.37 -8.27 -9.78
CA LEU A 46 27.92 -7.31 -8.79
C LEU A 46 27.77 -5.90 -9.36
N THR A 47 28.61 -5.51 -10.33
CA THR A 47 28.51 -4.22 -11.02
C THR A 47 27.34 -4.21 -12.00
N MET A 48 27.19 -5.26 -12.82
CA MET A 48 26.08 -5.39 -13.77
C MET A 48 24.71 -5.47 -13.07
N SER A 49 24.68 -6.10 -11.89
CA SER A 49 23.48 -6.20 -11.06
C SER A 49 23.21 -4.93 -10.23
N GLY A 50 24.07 -3.92 -10.32
CA GLY A 50 23.89 -2.62 -9.65
C GLY A 50 24.17 -2.64 -8.12
N PHE A 51 24.78 -3.69 -7.59
CA PHE A 51 25.25 -3.74 -6.19
C PHE A 51 26.51 -2.92 -5.97
N LEU A 52 27.38 -2.88 -6.97
CA LEU A 52 28.61 -2.08 -6.97
C LEU A 52 28.60 -1.07 -8.15
N ASP A 53 29.23 0.05 -7.95
CA ASP A 53 29.62 0.98 -9.00
C ASP A 53 31.16 0.98 -9.11
N ALA A 54 31.70 1.12 -10.33
CA ALA A 54 33.14 1.12 -10.60
C ALA A 54 33.54 2.40 -11.30
N ARG A 55 34.49 3.15 -10.73
CA ARG A 55 35.08 4.33 -11.36
C ARG A 55 36.54 4.09 -11.70
N PRO A 56 36.96 4.38 -12.93
CA PRO A 56 38.36 4.26 -13.33
C PRO A 56 39.28 5.03 -12.39
N ARG A 57 40.38 4.44 -11.99
CA ARG A 57 41.41 4.99 -11.08
C ARG A 57 40.96 5.23 -9.63
N VAL A 58 39.70 4.99 -9.29
CA VAL A 58 39.17 5.20 -7.92
C VAL A 58 38.87 3.84 -7.27
N GLY A 59 38.22 2.92 -7.99
CA GLY A 59 37.87 1.60 -7.49
C GLY A 59 36.37 1.35 -7.47
N TYR A 60 35.97 0.40 -6.64
CA TYR A 60 34.60 -0.03 -6.46
C TYR A 60 33.95 0.70 -5.28
N PHE A 61 32.72 1.11 -5.48
CA PHE A 61 31.85 1.70 -4.47
C PHE A 61 30.68 0.76 -4.22
N TYR A 62 30.21 0.71 -3.01
CA TYR A 62 28.89 0.18 -2.74
C TYR A 62 27.86 1.15 -3.33
N SER A 63 27.22 0.77 -4.43
CA SER A 63 26.30 1.70 -5.12
C SER A 63 25.05 1.93 -4.30
N GLY A 64 24.81 1.08 -3.26
CA GLY A 64 23.63 1.20 -2.43
C GLY A 64 22.32 1.10 -3.22
N LYS A 65 22.38 0.74 -4.49
CA LYS A 65 21.19 0.46 -5.30
C LYS A 65 20.51 -0.82 -4.77
N LYS A 66 19.96 -0.61 -3.67
CA LYS A 66 18.79 -1.15 -3.08
C LYS A 66 17.61 -0.81 -3.99
N THR A 67 17.54 -1.39 -5.19
CA THR A 67 16.31 -1.30 -5.98
C THR A 67 15.14 -1.76 -5.10
N GLY A 68 15.33 -2.83 -4.34
CA GLY A 68 14.35 -3.27 -3.35
C GLY A 68 14.15 -2.32 -2.17
N GLN A 69 15.15 -1.60 -1.71
CA GLN A 69 15.02 -0.67 -0.58
C GLN A 69 14.46 0.69 -1.00
N ALA A 70 14.79 1.18 -2.18
CA ALA A 70 14.16 2.40 -2.71
C ALA A 70 12.67 2.20 -2.95
N VAL A 71 12.27 1.04 -3.49
CA VAL A 71 10.86 0.64 -3.62
C VAL A 71 10.20 0.52 -2.26
N SER A 72 10.85 -0.16 -1.31
CA SER A 72 10.34 -0.30 0.06
C SER A 72 10.18 1.05 0.76
N ASP A 73 11.17 1.94 0.64
CA ASP A 73 11.13 3.28 1.23
C ASP A 73 10.02 4.14 0.58
N SER A 74 9.85 4.03 -0.75
CA SER A 74 8.75 4.68 -1.47
C SER A 74 7.39 4.18 -0.98
N MET A 75 7.21 2.87 -0.86
CA MET A 75 5.98 2.28 -0.33
C MET A 75 5.68 2.73 1.10
N MET A 76 6.69 2.77 1.98
CA MET A 76 6.54 3.18 3.37
C MET A 76 6.16 4.66 3.52
N ASN A 77 6.54 5.50 2.56
CA ASN A 77 6.25 6.92 2.57
C ASN A 77 4.86 7.27 2.02
N MET A 78 4.19 6.37 1.28
CA MET A 78 2.85 6.60 0.72
C MET A 78 1.81 6.85 1.82
N LYS A 79 0.98 7.87 1.62
CA LYS A 79 -0.09 8.25 2.54
C LYS A 79 -1.46 8.01 1.92
N VAL A 80 -2.44 7.76 2.77
CA VAL A 80 -3.84 7.54 2.37
C VAL A 80 -4.37 8.69 1.52
N ARG A 81 -4.04 9.96 1.86
CA ARG A 81 -4.47 11.16 1.14
C ARG A 81 -4.07 11.19 -0.34
N ASP A 82 -2.95 10.54 -0.70
CA ASP A 82 -2.38 10.59 -2.05
C ASP A 82 -3.15 9.68 -3.02
N PHE A 83 -3.94 8.73 -2.49
CA PHE A 83 -4.68 7.72 -3.25
C PHE A 83 -6.18 7.64 -2.93
N GLN A 84 -6.70 8.54 -2.12
CA GLN A 84 -8.10 8.55 -1.74
C GLN A 84 -9.03 8.89 -2.92
N SER A 85 -10.28 8.41 -2.83
CA SER A 85 -11.38 8.78 -3.72
C SER A 85 -12.45 9.56 -2.94
N ILE A 86 -13.37 10.21 -3.67
CA ILE A 86 -14.53 10.89 -3.09
C ILE A 86 -15.43 9.84 -2.41
N PRO A 87 -15.89 10.07 -1.17
CA PRO A 87 -16.79 9.15 -0.48
C PRO A 87 -18.21 9.29 -1.03
N ILE A 88 -18.96 8.21 -1.02
CA ILE A 88 -20.41 8.27 -1.23
C ILE A 88 -21.07 8.08 0.13
N VAL A 89 -21.78 9.09 0.58
CA VAL A 89 -22.47 9.13 1.86
C VAL A 89 -23.97 9.10 1.67
N VAL A 90 -24.68 8.47 2.61
CA VAL A 90 -26.13 8.36 2.63
C VAL A 90 -26.64 8.61 4.04
N ALA A 91 -27.86 9.11 4.16
CA ALA A 91 -28.51 9.30 5.46
C ALA A 91 -28.92 7.95 6.07
N GLU A 92 -28.94 7.86 7.40
CA GLU A 92 -29.26 6.61 8.12
C GLU A 92 -30.75 6.18 8.01
N ASP A 93 -31.62 7.09 7.61
CA ASP A 93 -33.04 6.82 7.34
C ASP A 93 -33.34 6.48 5.87
N MET A 94 -32.32 6.53 4.97
CA MET A 94 -32.48 6.08 3.59
C MET A 94 -32.96 4.63 3.54
N THR A 95 -33.83 4.30 2.58
CA THR A 95 -34.31 2.92 2.42
C THR A 95 -33.23 1.99 1.83
N VAL A 96 -33.33 0.72 2.12
CA VAL A 96 -32.42 -0.29 1.54
C VAL A 96 -32.56 -0.32 0.02
N TYR A 97 -33.76 -0.13 -0.53
CA TYR A 97 -34.00 -0.03 -1.96
C TYR A 97 -33.23 1.14 -2.58
N ASP A 98 -33.36 2.34 -2.00
CA ASP A 98 -32.67 3.53 -2.50
C ASP A 98 -31.14 3.39 -2.37
N ALA A 99 -30.66 2.75 -1.30
CA ALA A 99 -29.23 2.46 -1.13
C ALA A 99 -28.69 1.48 -2.20
N ILE A 100 -29.49 0.49 -2.63
CA ILE A 100 -29.16 -0.38 -3.76
C ILE A 100 -29.05 0.47 -5.03
N CYS A 101 -30.05 1.31 -5.32
CA CYS A 101 -30.04 2.19 -6.49
C CYS A 101 -28.81 3.11 -6.48
N GLN A 102 -28.50 3.71 -5.33
CA GLN A 102 -27.34 4.59 -5.18
C GLN A 102 -26.01 3.86 -5.44
N MET A 103 -25.85 2.62 -4.96
CA MET A 103 -24.65 1.83 -5.24
C MET A 103 -24.44 1.55 -6.74
N PHE A 104 -25.53 1.30 -7.47
CA PHE A 104 -25.47 1.08 -8.93
C PHE A 104 -25.20 2.39 -9.68
N LEU A 105 -25.85 3.48 -9.32
CA LEU A 105 -25.68 4.77 -10.00
C LEU A 105 -24.24 5.30 -9.84
N GLU A 106 -23.67 5.13 -8.66
CA GLU A 106 -22.30 5.61 -8.33
C GLU A 106 -21.20 4.59 -8.65
N ASP A 107 -21.57 3.40 -9.14
CA ASP A 107 -20.68 2.27 -9.39
C ASP A 107 -19.73 1.98 -8.19
N VAL A 108 -20.31 1.90 -6.99
CA VAL A 108 -19.55 1.64 -5.75
C VAL A 108 -19.99 0.35 -5.07
N GLY A 109 -19.09 -0.21 -4.25
CA GLY A 109 -19.38 -1.43 -3.47
C GLY A 109 -19.65 -1.17 -1.99
N THR A 110 -19.55 0.10 -1.57
CA THR A 110 -19.69 0.49 -0.16
C THR A 110 -20.20 1.91 -0.07
N LEU A 111 -21.22 2.12 0.77
CA LEU A 111 -21.75 3.42 1.16
C LEU A 111 -21.39 3.70 2.62
N PHE A 112 -21.12 4.95 2.93
CA PHE A 112 -20.94 5.39 4.31
C PHE A 112 -22.21 6.06 4.79
N VAL A 113 -22.69 5.64 5.95
CA VAL A 113 -23.94 6.15 6.52
C VAL A 113 -23.59 7.24 7.53
N VAL A 114 -24.27 8.37 7.41
CA VAL A 114 -24.05 9.54 8.28
C VAL A 114 -25.35 9.98 8.95
N ASP A 115 -25.20 10.58 10.12
CA ASP A 115 -26.29 11.22 10.85
C ASP A 115 -26.64 12.61 10.28
N LYS A 116 -27.57 13.30 10.93
CA LYS A 116 -28.01 14.66 10.55
C LYS A 116 -26.91 15.71 10.65
N ASN A 117 -25.87 15.45 11.41
CA ASN A 117 -24.69 16.32 11.56
C ASN A 117 -23.56 15.94 10.60
N SER A 118 -23.81 15.02 9.67
CA SER A 118 -22.83 14.47 8.72
C SER A 118 -21.70 13.67 9.38
N TYR A 119 -21.90 13.13 10.58
CA TYR A 119 -20.95 12.25 11.23
C TYR A 119 -21.20 10.78 10.87
N LEU A 120 -20.13 10.03 10.71
CA LEU A 120 -20.14 8.59 10.38
C LEU A 120 -20.84 7.80 11.49
N THR A 121 -21.94 7.15 11.15
CA THR A 121 -22.68 6.25 12.04
C THR A 121 -22.64 4.80 11.56
N GLY A 122 -22.46 4.58 10.25
CA GLY A 122 -22.53 3.26 9.67
C GLY A 122 -21.73 3.08 8.39
N VAL A 123 -21.54 1.81 8.04
CA VAL A 123 -21.01 1.37 6.73
C VAL A 123 -21.90 0.27 6.19
N LEU A 124 -22.26 0.38 4.92
CA LEU A 124 -23.12 -0.53 4.20
C LEU A 124 -22.39 -1.09 2.98
N SER A 125 -22.24 -2.40 2.90
CA SER A 125 -21.61 -3.09 1.80
C SER A 125 -22.60 -3.78 0.87
N ARG A 126 -22.17 -4.12 -0.36
CA ARG A 126 -22.97 -4.98 -1.27
C ARG A 126 -23.41 -6.28 -0.60
N LYS A 127 -22.58 -6.86 0.26
CA LYS A 127 -22.92 -8.11 0.98
C LYS A 127 -24.09 -7.92 1.94
N ASP A 128 -24.17 -6.75 2.61
CA ASP A 128 -25.26 -6.45 3.54
C ASP A 128 -26.57 -6.26 2.76
N LEU A 129 -26.54 -5.52 1.65
CA LEU A 129 -27.71 -5.32 0.79
C LEU A 129 -28.18 -6.65 0.18
N LEU A 130 -27.25 -7.47 -0.35
CA LEU A 130 -27.60 -8.78 -0.93
C LEU A 130 -28.22 -9.70 0.13
N ARG A 131 -27.65 -9.77 1.33
CA ARG A 131 -28.19 -10.57 2.43
C ARG A 131 -29.63 -10.15 2.77
N THR A 132 -29.88 -8.85 2.81
CA THR A 132 -31.23 -8.30 3.11
C THR A 132 -32.20 -8.56 1.96
N SER A 133 -31.76 -8.50 0.71
CA SER A 133 -32.62 -8.74 -0.47
C SER A 133 -33.04 -10.19 -0.65
N LEU A 134 -32.32 -11.15 -0.06
CA LEU A 134 -32.73 -12.57 -0.05
C LEU A 134 -33.91 -12.84 0.90
N GLY A 135 -34.22 -11.90 1.80
CA GLY A 135 -35.42 -11.97 2.64
C GLY A 135 -36.68 -11.59 1.86
N GLN A 136 -37.85 -12.02 2.35
CA GLN A 136 -39.15 -11.66 1.76
C GLN A 136 -39.67 -10.30 2.31
N GLN A 137 -38.77 -9.38 2.64
CA GLN A 137 -39.11 -8.08 3.24
C GLN A 137 -39.23 -7.01 2.18
N ASP A 138 -40.12 -6.02 2.43
CA ASP A 138 -40.25 -4.86 1.56
C ASP A 138 -39.07 -3.89 1.77
N LEU A 139 -38.11 -3.90 0.86
CA LEU A 139 -36.89 -3.10 0.92
C LEU A 139 -37.15 -1.58 0.96
N ASN A 140 -38.32 -1.15 0.49
CA ASN A 140 -38.72 0.27 0.56
C ASN A 140 -39.11 0.73 1.98
N LYS A 141 -39.30 -0.22 2.90
CA LYS A 141 -39.69 0.09 4.28
C LYS A 141 -38.58 -0.12 5.30
N ILE A 142 -37.44 -0.66 4.86
CA ILE A 142 -36.32 -0.95 5.76
C ILE A 142 -35.31 0.19 5.63
N PRO A 143 -35.06 0.99 6.67
CA PRO A 143 -33.99 1.99 6.64
C PRO A 143 -32.62 1.33 6.81
N VAL A 144 -31.58 1.92 6.19
CA VAL A 144 -30.22 1.33 6.16
C VAL A 144 -29.61 1.18 7.54
N HIS A 145 -30.01 2.01 8.51
CA HIS A 145 -29.48 1.91 9.88
C HIS A 145 -29.79 0.59 10.57
N ILE A 146 -30.78 -0.20 10.08
CA ILE A 146 -31.10 -1.53 10.62
C ILE A 146 -30.08 -2.58 10.21
N ILE A 147 -29.51 -2.46 8.99
CA ILE A 147 -28.66 -3.49 8.37
C ILE A 147 -27.18 -3.13 8.29
N MET A 148 -26.82 -1.88 8.53
CA MET A 148 -25.44 -1.39 8.44
C MET A 148 -24.53 -1.92 9.56
N THR A 149 -23.24 -1.97 9.33
CA THR A 149 -22.24 -2.07 10.39
C THR A 149 -22.16 -0.72 11.10
N ARG A 150 -22.31 -0.69 12.42
CA ARG A 150 -22.36 0.53 13.24
C ARG A 150 -21.07 0.78 14.00
N MET A 151 -20.86 2.04 14.41
CA MET A 151 -19.88 2.37 15.43
C MET A 151 -20.16 1.56 16.74
N PRO A 152 -19.14 1.10 17.48
CA PRO A 152 -17.71 1.30 17.26
C PRO A 152 -17.05 0.25 16.33
N ASN A 153 -17.82 -0.64 15.68
CA ASN A 153 -17.29 -1.76 14.90
C ASN A 153 -16.80 -1.35 13.50
N ILE A 154 -16.83 -0.06 13.17
CA ILE A 154 -16.35 0.44 11.88
C ILE A 154 -14.83 0.57 11.92
N THR A 155 -14.16 -0.03 10.93
CA THR A 155 -12.75 0.19 10.71
C THR A 155 -12.58 1.39 9.76
N PHE A 156 -11.80 2.37 10.16
CA PHE A 156 -11.54 3.58 9.39
C PHE A 156 -10.04 3.94 9.37
N CYS A 157 -9.68 4.96 8.61
CA CYS A 157 -8.33 5.53 8.59
C CYS A 157 -8.38 7.06 8.52
N TYR A 158 -7.23 7.67 8.78
CA TYR A 158 -7.03 9.11 8.65
C TYR A 158 -6.24 9.43 7.38
N LYS A 159 -6.38 10.64 6.86
CA LYS A 159 -5.72 11.08 5.61
C LYS A 159 -4.18 11.00 5.67
N HIS A 160 -3.59 11.08 6.85
CA HIS A 160 -2.14 11.03 7.06
C HIS A 160 -1.62 9.62 7.44
N ASP A 161 -2.51 8.64 7.57
CA ASP A 161 -2.10 7.27 7.84
C ASP A 161 -1.22 6.72 6.71
N SER A 162 -0.38 5.73 7.05
CA SER A 162 0.37 4.97 6.05
C SER A 162 -0.59 4.18 5.17
N LEU A 163 -0.38 4.27 3.85
CA LEU A 163 -1.17 3.52 2.88
C LEU A 163 -1.05 2.00 3.11
N ILE A 164 0.14 1.52 3.46
CA ILE A 164 0.38 0.09 3.77
C ILE A 164 -0.43 -0.36 4.99
N HIS A 165 -0.47 0.45 6.05
CA HIS A 165 -1.27 0.11 7.23
C HIS A 165 -2.76 0.09 6.90
N ALA A 166 -3.24 1.02 6.07
CA ALA A 166 -4.63 1.03 5.63
C ALA A 166 -4.95 -0.17 4.71
N ALA A 167 -4.03 -0.54 3.81
CA ALA A 167 -4.16 -1.75 2.99
C ALA A 167 -4.25 -3.01 3.87
N LYS A 168 -3.42 -3.10 4.91
CA LYS A 168 -3.47 -4.21 5.86
C LYS A 168 -4.83 -4.30 6.56
N LYS A 169 -5.41 -3.15 7.00
CA LYS A 169 -6.77 -3.13 7.58
C LYS A 169 -7.82 -3.71 6.61
N LEU A 170 -7.75 -3.38 5.29
CA LEU A 170 -8.67 -3.92 4.28
C LEU A 170 -8.60 -5.46 4.20
N ILE A 171 -7.39 -6.01 4.25
CA ILE A 171 -7.16 -7.47 4.16
C ILE A 171 -7.55 -8.17 5.46
N ASP A 172 -7.04 -7.71 6.61
CA ASP A 172 -7.26 -8.34 7.91
C ASP A 172 -8.75 -8.36 8.30
N LYS A 173 -9.49 -7.30 7.93
CA LYS A 173 -10.92 -7.18 8.19
C LYS A 173 -11.80 -7.72 7.06
N GLN A 174 -11.21 -8.18 5.95
CA GLN A 174 -11.91 -8.69 4.76
C GLN A 174 -12.98 -7.72 4.22
N ILE A 175 -12.67 -6.41 4.22
CA ILE A 175 -13.53 -5.34 3.74
C ILE A 175 -12.96 -4.75 2.44
N ASP A 176 -13.83 -4.10 1.63
CA ASP A 176 -13.46 -3.59 0.31
C ASP A 176 -13.18 -2.09 0.31
N ALA A 177 -13.63 -1.39 1.34
CA ALA A 177 -13.42 0.05 1.49
C ALA A 177 -13.29 0.45 2.97
N LEU A 178 -12.51 1.52 3.21
CA LEU A 178 -12.39 2.20 4.49
C LEU A 178 -12.89 3.65 4.34
N PRO A 179 -13.73 4.15 5.24
CA PRO A 179 -13.95 5.58 5.34
C PRO A 179 -12.66 6.25 5.81
N ILE A 180 -12.32 7.37 5.16
CA ILE A 180 -11.27 8.28 5.62
C ILE A 180 -11.97 9.36 6.40
N VAL A 181 -11.57 9.54 7.65
CA VAL A 181 -12.28 10.41 8.56
C VAL A 181 -11.42 11.55 9.08
N LYS A 182 -12.11 12.63 9.47
CA LYS A 182 -11.58 13.70 10.28
C LYS A 182 -12.31 13.67 11.63
N GLN A 183 -11.54 13.65 12.70
CA GLN A 183 -12.10 13.65 14.06
C GLN A 183 -12.60 15.06 14.44
N HIS A 184 -13.79 15.11 15.02
CA HIS A 184 -14.40 16.26 15.66
C HIS A 184 -14.73 15.91 17.12
N PRO A 185 -15.02 16.88 17.99
CA PRO A 185 -15.41 16.61 19.37
C PRO A 185 -16.60 15.65 19.49
N ASP A 186 -17.58 15.79 18.59
CA ASP A 186 -18.86 15.07 18.65
C ASP A 186 -18.94 13.86 17.69
N GLY A 187 -17.91 13.60 16.86
CA GLY A 187 -17.95 12.48 15.92
C GLY A 187 -16.83 12.47 14.89
N TYR A 188 -17.05 11.68 13.85
CA TYR A 188 -16.11 11.50 12.74
C TYR A 188 -16.76 11.95 11.43
N GLU A 189 -16.25 13.01 10.82
CA GLU A 189 -16.66 13.46 9.49
C GLU A 189 -16.01 12.58 8.41
N VAL A 190 -16.78 12.09 7.44
CA VAL A 190 -16.27 11.31 6.31
C VAL A 190 -15.73 12.28 5.26
N ILE A 191 -14.41 12.29 5.07
CA ILE A 191 -13.72 13.18 4.13
C ILE A 191 -13.16 12.48 2.90
N GLY A 192 -13.22 11.14 2.85
CA GLY A 192 -12.68 10.37 1.74
C GLY A 192 -13.04 8.89 1.85
N ARG A 193 -12.62 8.15 0.83
CA ARG A 193 -12.77 6.71 0.70
C ARG A 193 -11.47 6.09 0.23
N LEU A 194 -11.03 5.01 0.87
CA LEU A 194 -9.93 4.16 0.41
C LEU A 194 -10.46 2.77 0.09
N THR A 195 -10.18 2.27 -1.11
CA THR A 195 -10.62 0.96 -1.59
C THR A 195 -9.45 0.08 -1.99
N LYS A 196 -9.69 -1.23 -2.19
CA LYS A 196 -8.70 -2.14 -2.78
C LYS A 196 -8.21 -1.66 -4.16
N THR A 197 -9.09 -1.03 -4.96
CA THR A 197 -8.72 -0.43 -6.25
C THR A 197 -7.71 0.72 -6.07
N ASN A 198 -7.86 1.55 -5.04
CA ASN A 198 -6.88 2.61 -4.75
C ASN A 198 -5.51 2.02 -4.39
N ILE A 199 -5.47 0.92 -3.63
CA ILE A 199 -4.22 0.20 -3.32
C ILE A 199 -3.58 -0.37 -4.60
N THR A 200 -4.38 -0.95 -5.49
CA THR A 200 -3.90 -1.45 -6.79
C THR A 200 -3.31 -0.31 -7.64
N ARG A 201 -3.95 0.86 -7.69
CA ARG A 201 -3.39 2.05 -8.38
C ARG A 201 -2.07 2.51 -7.77
N ALA A 202 -1.95 2.51 -6.45
CA ALA A 202 -0.70 2.84 -5.77
C ALA A 202 0.42 1.85 -6.12
N PHE A 203 0.11 0.56 -6.24
CA PHE A 203 1.05 -0.45 -6.69
C PHE A 203 1.52 -0.21 -8.14
N LEU A 204 0.60 0.13 -9.04
CA LEU A 204 0.94 0.44 -10.44
C LEU A 204 1.81 1.69 -10.55
N SER A 205 1.54 2.74 -9.76
CA SER A 205 2.36 3.97 -9.77
C SER A 205 3.80 3.73 -9.33
N LEU A 206 4.07 2.71 -8.52
CA LEU A 206 5.43 2.32 -8.15
C LEU A 206 6.19 1.70 -9.33
N ALA A 207 5.51 0.92 -10.17
CA ALA A 207 6.12 0.33 -11.35
C ALA A 207 6.45 1.42 -12.39
N GLU A 208 5.53 2.35 -12.62
CA GLU A 208 5.70 3.46 -13.59
C GLU A 208 6.83 4.43 -13.20
N ASN A 209 7.04 4.66 -11.90
CA ASN A 209 8.12 5.54 -11.41
C ASN A 209 9.52 4.90 -11.43
N HIS A 210 9.63 3.61 -11.78
CA HIS A 210 10.90 2.90 -11.85
C HIS A 210 11.36 2.59 -13.29
N ASP A 211 10.57 2.95 -14.31
CA ASP A 211 10.91 2.80 -15.74
C ASP A 211 11.57 4.07 -16.33
N LEU A 212 12.02 5.01 -15.48
CA LEU A 212 12.75 6.22 -15.86
C LEU A 212 14.21 6.21 -15.41
#